data_f124f7a8ec76dd255b6accd015231ad7
#
_entry.id   f124f7a8ec76dd255b6accd015231ad7
#
_cell.length_a   1.000
_cell.length_b   1.000
_cell.length_c   1.000
_cell.angle_alpha   90.00
_cell.angle_beta   90.00
_cell.angle_gamma   90.00
#
_symmetry.space_group_name_H-M   'P 1'
#
loop_
_entity.id
_entity.type
_entity.pdbx_description
1 polymer ?
#
loop_
_entity_poly.entity_id
_entity_poly.type
_entity_poly.pdbx_seq_one_letter_code
_entity_poly.pdbx_strand_id
1 'polypeptide(L)'
;MKFLFWNIKEKDLSDTIIEICQENDIDILGICEGKELDKNNIIKKLSFKEVFLLSNLKDRGIKLFCKKNINMKVNAENNFYHKEYSLLIENINYKILLLHLPSKLRLDNISQSHFATRFREILKGINYQGKKTIIFGDFNMNPFEEGMISSEAFHALNSKLITSKIQREVYGEKRYYFYNPTWFLYAKSHNEIIGSYYYNSSDFINLFWNMFDQVIISPDLVDNFNFDTFKIIEKTRLRNFCKNGKPNEVTYSDHLPIFFEFNFNIREEKNNGLEF
;
A
#
# COMPACT_ATOMS: atom_id res chain seq x y z
N MET A 1 -2.95 14.94 0.58
CA MET A 1 -2.46 14.22 -0.60
C MET A 1 -3.16 12.88 -0.66
N LYS A 2 -3.79 12.57 -1.79
CA LYS A 2 -4.69 11.43 -1.97
C LYS A 2 -4.06 10.34 -2.82
N PHE A 3 -4.10 9.13 -2.32
CA PHE A 3 -3.51 7.95 -2.93
C PHE A 3 -4.58 6.95 -3.35
N LEU A 4 -4.37 6.32 -4.48
CA LEU A 4 -5.11 5.14 -4.93
C LEU A 4 -4.14 4.01 -5.20
N PHE A 5 -4.45 2.81 -4.73
CA PHE A 5 -3.73 1.61 -5.10
C PHE A 5 -4.71 0.55 -5.63
N TRP A 6 -4.31 -0.15 -6.70
CA TRP A 6 -5.09 -1.27 -7.25
C TRP A 6 -4.18 -2.32 -7.90
N ASN A 7 -4.35 -3.59 -7.55
CA ASN A 7 -3.88 -4.72 -8.33
C ASN A 7 -4.94 -5.03 -9.40
N ILE A 8 -4.59 -4.89 -10.68
CA ILE A 8 -5.55 -4.91 -11.80
C ILE A 8 -5.56 -6.23 -12.59
N LYS A 9 -4.89 -7.28 -12.08
CA LYS A 9 -4.91 -8.63 -12.66
C LYS A 9 -4.56 -8.65 -14.17
N GLU A 10 -3.51 -7.94 -14.55
CA GLU A 10 -3.02 -7.83 -15.94
C GLU A 10 -4.08 -7.38 -16.97
N LYS A 11 -5.11 -6.63 -16.54
CA LYS A 11 -6.15 -6.09 -17.44
C LYS A 11 -5.92 -4.62 -17.78
N ASP A 12 -6.39 -4.20 -18.93
CA ASP A 12 -6.52 -2.77 -19.20
C ASP A 12 -7.81 -2.24 -18.55
N LEU A 13 -7.65 -1.60 -17.42
CA LEU A 13 -8.70 -0.92 -16.67
C LEU A 13 -8.53 0.61 -16.70
N SER A 14 -7.84 1.14 -17.71
CA SER A 14 -7.46 2.56 -17.78
C SER A 14 -8.66 3.50 -17.63
N ASP A 15 -9.77 3.25 -18.34
CA ASP A 15 -10.98 4.09 -18.23
C ASP A 15 -11.63 4.03 -16.84
N THR A 16 -11.61 2.86 -16.21
CA THR A 16 -12.13 2.68 -14.85
C THR A 16 -11.25 3.41 -13.83
N ILE A 17 -9.94 3.31 -13.98
CA ILE A 17 -8.96 4.02 -13.12
C ILE A 17 -9.13 5.53 -13.28
N ILE A 18 -9.30 6.03 -14.52
CA ILE A 18 -9.52 7.44 -14.78
C ILE A 18 -10.77 7.94 -14.05
N GLU A 19 -11.87 7.19 -14.11
CA GLU A 19 -13.11 7.54 -13.41
C GLU A 19 -12.90 7.60 -11.90
N ILE A 20 -12.28 6.58 -11.29
CA ILE A 20 -11.96 6.58 -9.85
C ILE A 20 -11.09 7.79 -9.49
N CYS A 21 -10.05 8.07 -10.28
CA CYS A 21 -9.14 9.16 -10.02
C CYS A 21 -9.83 10.54 -10.10
N GLN A 22 -10.73 10.72 -11.05
CA GLN A 22 -11.49 11.98 -11.19
C GLN A 22 -12.51 12.16 -10.07
N GLU A 23 -13.25 11.11 -9.69
CA GLU A 23 -14.24 11.18 -8.61
C GLU A 23 -13.62 11.47 -7.24
N ASN A 24 -12.42 10.99 -6.98
CA ASN A 24 -11.75 11.14 -5.70
C ASN A 24 -10.62 12.18 -5.71
N ASP A 25 -10.33 12.83 -6.86
CA ASP A 25 -9.24 13.81 -7.05
C ASP A 25 -7.88 13.24 -6.62
N ILE A 26 -7.52 12.07 -7.16
CA ILE A 26 -6.30 11.34 -6.80
C ILE A 26 -5.05 12.11 -7.20
N ASP A 27 -4.06 12.14 -6.31
CA ASP A 27 -2.76 12.75 -6.53
C ASP A 27 -1.70 11.75 -6.98
N ILE A 28 -1.72 10.55 -6.37
CA ILE A 28 -0.74 9.47 -6.60
C ILE A 28 -1.50 8.15 -6.81
N LEU A 29 -1.17 7.46 -7.89
CA LEU A 29 -1.76 6.19 -8.29
C LEU A 29 -0.69 5.11 -8.35
N GLY A 30 -0.82 4.08 -7.52
CA GLY A 30 -0.03 2.86 -7.56
C GLY A 30 -0.82 1.71 -8.20
N ILE A 31 -0.18 1.00 -9.12
CA ILE A 31 -0.76 -0.14 -9.83
C ILE A 31 0.16 -1.35 -9.69
N CYS A 32 -0.42 -2.52 -9.43
CA CYS A 32 0.22 -3.82 -9.60
C CYS A 32 -0.45 -4.62 -10.72
N GLU A 33 0.31 -5.56 -11.31
CA GLU A 33 -0.12 -6.36 -12.47
C GLU A 33 -0.62 -5.51 -13.65
N GLY A 34 0.01 -4.34 -13.86
CA GLY A 34 -0.40 -3.37 -14.87
C GLY A 34 0.32 -3.50 -16.22
N LYS A 35 0.67 -4.72 -16.70
CA LYS A 35 1.40 -4.89 -17.97
C LYS A 35 0.56 -4.43 -19.15
N GLU A 36 -0.71 -4.81 -19.19
CA GLU A 36 -1.64 -4.52 -20.29
C GLU A 36 -2.30 -3.13 -20.18
N LEU A 37 -1.99 -2.37 -19.11
CA LEU A 37 -2.59 -1.06 -18.86
C LEU A 37 -2.23 -0.04 -19.93
N ASP A 38 -3.26 0.60 -20.54
CA ASP A 38 -3.04 1.77 -21.41
C ASP A 38 -2.63 2.99 -20.56
N LYS A 39 -1.33 3.06 -20.27
CA LYS A 39 -0.74 4.17 -19.53
C LYS A 39 -0.87 5.52 -20.23
N ASN A 40 -0.89 5.54 -21.55
CA ASN A 40 -0.99 6.78 -22.32
C ASN A 40 -2.36 7.42 -22.16
N ASN A 41 -3.43 6.62 -22.08
CA ASN A 41 -4.77 7.08 -21.77
C ASN A 41 -4.82 7.76 -20.37
N ILE A 42 -4.24 7.10 -19.36
CA ILE A 42 -4.15 7.66 -17.98
C ILE A 42 -3.38 8.98 -17.97
N ILE A 43 -2.18 9.00 -18.55
CA ILE A 43 -1.32 10.20 -18.60
C ILE A 43 -2.03 11.37 -19.27
N LYS A 44 -2.69 11.10 -20.39
CA LYS A 44 -3.40 12.12 -21.19
C LYS A 44 -4.63 12.65 -20.47
N LYS A 45 -5.48 11.78 -19.94
CA LYS A 45 -6.79 12.14 -19.36
C LYS A 45 -6.70 12.77 -17.97
N LEU A 46 -5.72 12.34 -17.16
CA LEU A 46 -5.54 12.83 -15.79
C LEU A 46 -4.45 13.91 -15.66
N SER A 47 -3.74 14.24 -16.74
CA SER A 47 -2.54 15.09 -16.67
C SER A 47 -1.49 14.57 -15.69
N PHE A 48 -1.38 13.25 -15.60
CA PHE A 48 -0.39 12.57 -14.77
C PHE A 48 0.95 12.42 -15.51
N LYS A 49 1.98 12.03 -14.75
CA LYS A 49 3.24 11.48 -15.26
C LYS A 49 3.47 10.10 -14.64
N GLU A 50 4.01 9.17 -15.41
CA GLU A 50 4.57 7.93 -14.86
C GLU A 50 5.93 8.22 -14.23
N VAL A 51 6.18 7.71 -13.05
CA VAL A 51 7.47 7.85 -12.34
C VAL A 51 8.23 6.54 -12.51
N PHE A 52 9.20 6.51 -13.43
CA PHE A 52 9.94 5.31 -13.80
C PHE A 52 11.42 5.59 -14.12
N LEU A 53 12.26 4.56 -14.04
CA LEU A 53 13.61 4.55 -14.63
C LEU A 53 13.56 3.77 -15.95
N LEU A 54 14.36 4.20 -16.91
CA LEU A 54 14.63 3.40 -18.10
C LEU A 54 15.50 2.21 -17.68
N SER A 55 14.88 1.08 -17.40
CA SER A 55 15.56 -0.16 -17.06
C SER A 55 15.15 -1.28 -18.00
N ASN A 56 16.12 -2.17 -18.31
CA ASN A 56 15.89 -3.38 -19.09
C ASN A 56 15.36 -4.56 -18.25
N LEU A 57 14.98 -4.32 -16.98
CA LEU A 57 14.49 -5.36 -16.09
C LEU A 57 13.06 -5.75 -16.43
N LYS A 58 12.75 -7.04 -16.32
CA LYS A 58 11.39 -7.56 -16.49
C LYS A 58 10.48 -6.89 -15.47
N ASP A 59 9.57 -6.05 -15.95
CA ASP A 59 8.57 -5.39 -15.13
C ASP A 59 7.45 -6.38 -14.76
N ARG A 60 7.10 -6.44 -13.47
CA ARG A 60 5.93 -7.16 -12.96
C ARG A 60 4.63 -6.39 -13.11
N GLY A 61 4.64 -5.30 -13.86
CA GLY A 61 3.49 -4.42 -13.96
C GLY A 61 3.29 -3.53 -12.75
N ILE A 62 4.33 -3.32 -11.93
CA ILE A 62 4.32 -2.33 -10.86
C ILE A 62 4.54 -0.96 -11.49
N LYS A 63 3.54 -0.08 -11.41
CA LYS A 63 3.59 1.27 -12.00
C LYS A 63 3.12 2.30 -10.98
N LEU A 64 3.77 3.46 -10.96
CA LEU A 64 3.36 4.60 -10.17
C LEU A 64 3.18 5.81 -11.07
N PHE A 65 2.04 6.46 -10.93
CA PHE A 65 1.70 7.71 -11.60
C PHE A 65 1.41 8.79 -10.56
N CYS A 66 1.70 10.03 -10.88
CA CYS A 66 1.29 11.15 -10.04
C CYS A 66 0.93 12.38 -10.90
N LYS A 67 0.20 13.33 -10.31
CA LYS A 67 -0.03 14.64 -10.93
C LYS A 67 1.32 15.30 -11.29
N LYS A 68 1.38 16.02 -12.42
CA LYS A 68 2.62 16.59 -12.97
C LYS A 68 3.35 17.54 -12.00
N ASN A 69 2.60 18.23 -11.16
CA ASN A 69 3.13 19.18 -10.16
C ASN A 69 3.73 18.52 -8.93
N ILE A 70 3.57 17.21 -8.75
CA ILE A 70 4.14 16.49 -7.61
C ILE A 70 5.62 16.21 -7.87
N ASN A 71 6.47 16.62 -6.93
CA ASN A 71 7.90 16.35 -7.00
C ASN A 71 8.19 14.93 -6.48
N MET A 72 8.11 13.97 -7.39
CA MET A 72 8.39 12.57 -7.12
C MET A 72 9.44 12.03 -8.09
N LYS A 73 10.38 11.26 -7.55
CA LYS A 73 11.47 10.61 -8.31
C LYS A 73 11.55 9.14 -7.92
N VAL A 74 11.94 8.30 -8.88
CA VAL A 74 12.27 6.91 -8.59
C VAL A 74 13.71 6.84 -8.10
N ASN A 75 13.95 6.09 -7.03
CA ASN A 75 15.29 5.90 -6.44
C ASN A 75 15.92 4.59 -6.91
N ALA A 76 15.14 3.49 -6.89
CA ALA A 76 15.61 2.18 -7.31
C ALA A 76 14.45 1.36 -7.88
N GLU A 77 14.71 0.65 -8.97
CA GLU A 77 13.82 -0.33 -9.58
C GLU A 77 14.45 -1.74 -9.57
N ASN A 78 15.41 -1.95 -8.67
CA ASN A 78 16.31 -3.11 -8.70
C ASN A 78 15.67 -4.38 -8.16
N ASN A 79 14.41 -4.34 -7.75
CA ASN A 79 13.74 -5.50 -7.18
C ASN A 79 12.46 -5.85 -7.93
N PHE A 80 12.30 -7.14 -8.15
CA PHE A 80 11.14 -7.72 -8.84
C PHE A 80 9.81 -7.52 -8.08
N TYR A 81 9.88 -7.25 -6.78
CA TYR A 81 8.71 -7.21 -5.88
C TYR A 81 8.37 -5.83 -5.34
N HIS A 82 9.21 -4.82 -5.59
CA HIS A 82 8.94 -3.46 -5.16
C HIS A 82 9.69 -2.43 -6.01
N LYS A 83 9.21 -1.20 -5.94
CA LYS A 83 9.88 0.00 -6.46
C LYS A 83 9.97 1.06 -5.37
N GLU A 84 11.08 1.78 -5.35
CA GLU A 84 11.37 2.81 -4.36
C GLU A 84 11.31 4.19 -4.99
N TYR A 85 10.65 5.12 -4.27
CA TYR A 85 10.50 6.51 -4.71
C TYR A 85 10.82 7.48 -3.58
N SER A 86 11.22 8.68 -3.96
CA SER A 86 11.30 9.85 -3.10
C SER A 86 10.19 10.82 -3.46
N LEU A 87 9.44 11.27 -2.46
CA LEU A 87 8.42 12.31 -2.57
C LEU A 87 8.88 13.53 -1.78
N LEU A 88 9.10 14.65 -2.45
CA LEU A 88 9.52 15.89 -1.82
C LEU A 88 8.31 16.81 -1.57
N ILE A 89 8.05 17.13 -0.30
CA ILE A 89 7.01 18.08 0.14
C ILE A 89 7.65 19.07 1.11
N GLU A 90 7.55 20.36 0.84
CA GLU A 90 8.07 21.44 1.71
C GLU A 90 9.52 21.21 2.19
N ASN A 91 10.41 20.76 1.29
CA ASN A 91 11.81 20.40 1.56
C ASN A 91 11.99 19.17 2.46
N ILE A 92 10.92 18.44 2.78
CA ILE A 92 10.98 17.15 3.49
C ILE A 92 10.89 16.02 2.46
N ASN A 93 11.85 15.10 2.53
CA ASN A 93 11.86 13.93 1.65
C ASN A 93 11.20 12.73 2.33
N TYR A 94 10.13 12.23 1.73
CA TYR A 94 9.43 11.02 2.16
C TYR A 94 9.83 9.85 1.27
N LYS A 95 10.07 8.69 1.88
CA LYS A 95 10.33 7.44 1.16
C LYS A 95 9.01 6.73 0.89
N ILE A 96 8.80 6.38 -0.36
CA ILE A 96 7.62 5.66 -0.81
C ILE A 96 8.07 4.33 -1.39
N LEU A 97 7.49 3.23 -0.91
CA LEU A 97 7.68 1.91 -1.49
C LEU A 97 6.34 1.41 -2.01
N LEU A 98 6.28 1.11 -3.28
CA LEU A 98 5.16 0.40 -3.91
C LEU A 98 5.57 -1.04 -4.13
N LEU A 99 4.82 -2.00 -3.57
CA LEU A 99 5.20 -3.39 -3.59
C LEU A 99 4.08 -4.33 -4.07
N HIS A 100 4.54 -5.50 -4.59
CA HIS A 100 3.70 -6.62 -4.94
C HIS A 100 4.46 -7.90 -4.54
N LEU A 101 4.15 -8.42 -3.37
CA LEU A 101 4.81 -9.59 -2.82
C LEU A 101 4.31 -10.88 -3.49
N PRO A 102 5.05 -11.99 -3.35
CA PRO A 102 4.63 -13.28 -3.91
C PRO A 102 3.26 -13.73 -3.36
N SER A 103 2.41 -14.25 -4.23
CA SER A 103 1.09 -14.74 -3.83
C SER A 103 1.18 -16.08 -3.07
N LYS A 104 0.17 -16.35 -2.25
CA LYS A 104 -0.01 -17.63 -1.54
C LYS A 104 -0.24 -18.82 -2.46
N LEU A 105 -0.57 -18.60 -3.71
CA LEU A 105 -0.63 -19.65 -4.72
C LEU A 105 0.73 -20.28 -5.04
N ARG A 106 1.82 -19.57 -4.72
CA ARG A 106 3.21 -20.01 -4.99
C ARG A 106 4.02 -20.29 -3.73
N LEU A 107 3.59 -19.77 -2.59
CA LEU A 107 4.27 -19.90 -1.32
C LEU A 107 3.26 -20.21 -0.22
N ASP A 108 3.57 -21.20 0.62
CA ASP A 108 2.83 -21.41 1.86
C ASP A 108 3.07 -20.25 2.85
N ASN A 109 2.34 -20.22 3.95
CA ASN A 109 2.43 -19.14 4.95
C ASN A 109 3.84 -19.00 5.53
N ILE A 110 4.55 -20.12 5.74
CA ILE A 110 5.91 -20.15 6.28
C ILE A 110 6.89 -19.51 5.27
N SER A 111 6.84 -19.95 4.02
CA SER A 111 7.67 -19.41 2.94
C SER A 111 7.40 -17.94 2.68
N GLN A 112 6.15 -17.50 2.81
CA GLN A 112 5.78 -16.10 2.68
C GLN A 112 6.32 -15.24 3.83
N SER A 113 6.24 -15.75 5.07
CA SER A 113 6.86 -15.13 6.25
C SER A 113 8.38 -15.01 6.07
N HIS A 114 9.04 -16.06 5.63
CA HIS A 114 10.47 -16.03 5.29
C HIS A 114 10.80 -15.04 4.17
N PHE A 115 9.92 -14.92 3.17
CA PHE A 115 10.11 -13.90 2.14
C PHE A 115 10.00 -12.49 2.73
N ALA A 116 9.06 -12.26 3.63
CA ALA A 116 8.88 -10.97 4.30
C ALA A 116 10.11 -10.57 5.14
N THR A 117 10.86 -11.53 5.70
CA THR A 117 12.11 -11.22 6.43
C THR A 117 13.18 -10.58 5.54
N ARG A 118 13.19 -10.87 4.23
CA ARG A 118 14.11 -10.22 3.28
C ARG A 118 13.84 -8.72 3.14
N PHE A 119 12.62 -8.26 3.40
CA PHE A 119 12.29 -6.85 3.42
C PHE A 119 13.07 -6.08 4.48
N ARG A 120 13.48 -6.73 5.55
CA ARG A 120 14.37 -6.11 6.54
C ARG A 120 15.68 -5.62 5.91
N GLU A 121 16.27 -6.37 4.99
CA GLU A 121 17.50 -5.94 4.30
C GLU A 121 17.22 -4.75 3.38
N ILE A 122 16.04 -4.70 2.75
CA ILE A 122 15.60 -3.54 1.96
C ILE A 122 15.44 -2.33 2.88
N LEU A 123 14.77 -2.48 4.02
CA LEU A 123 14.57 -1.41 5.00
C LEU A 123 15.92 -0.90 5.56
N LYS A 124 16.89 -1.77 5.75
CA LYS A 124 18.27 -1.36 6.08
C LYS A 124 18.92 -0.59 4.92
N GLY A 125 18.79 -1.07 3.69
CA GLY A 125 19.31 -0.42 2.49
C GLY A 125 18.80 0.99 2.29
N ILE A 126 17.52 1.24 2.55
CA ILE A 126 16.93 2.59 2.52
C ILE A 126 17.16 3.38 3.81
N ASN A 127 17.96 2.85 4.74
CA ASN A 127 18.22 3.47 6.05
C ASN A 127 16.92 3.85 6.79
N TYR A 128 16.00 2.90 6.93
CA TYR A 128 14.77 3.09 7.66
C TYR A 128 15.04 3.23 9.17
N GLN A 129 14.61 4.33 9.75
CA GLN A 129 14.78 4.66 11.16
C GLN A 129 13.44 5.03 11.84
N GLY A 130 12.34 4.45 11.39
CA GLY A 130 11.00 4.71 11.95
C GLY A 130 10.41 6.05 11.54
N LYS A 131 10.88 6.67 10.43
CA LYS A 131 10.43 8.02 10.04
C LYS A 131 10.21 8.14 8.53
N LYS A 132 9.26 9.00 8.16
CA LYS A 132 9.01 9.53 6.81
C LYS A 132 8.95 8.47 5.71
N THR A 133 8.33 7.33 6.03
CA THR A 133 8.23 6.21 5.10
C THR A 133 6.79 5.72 4.98
N ILE A 134 6.33 5.56 3.75
CA ILE A 134 5.02 5.01 3.39
C ILE A 134 5.28 3.79 2.51
N ILE A 135 4.74 2.65 2.88
CA ILE A 135 4.79 1.43 2.08
C ILE A 135 3.35 1.03 1.78
N PHE A 136 3.02 0.84 0.51
CA PHE A 136 1.70 0.37 0.13
C PHE A 136 1.77 -0.56 -1.06
N GLY A 137 0.74 -1.36 -1.26
CA GLY A 137 0.71 -2.34 -2.33
C GLY A 137 -0.02 -3.61 -1.96
N ASP A 138 0.18 -4.63 -2.78
CA ASP A 138 -0.30 -5.98 -2.54
C ASP A 138 0.76 -6.76 -1.73
N PHE A 139 0.49 -6.91 -0.44
CA PHE A 139 1.35 -7.68 0.47
C PHE A 139 1.12 -9.19 0.37
N ASN A 140 0.01 -9.62 -0.24
CA ASN A 140 -0.41 -11.02 -0.28
C ASN A 140 -0.47 -11.69 1.12
N MET A 141 -0.57 -10.89 2.17
CA MET A 141 -0.70 -11.27 3.57
C MET A 141 -1.78 -10.43 4.24
N ASN A 142 -2.53 -11.01 5.16
CA ASN A 142 -3.43 -10.24 6.02
C ASN A 142 -2.65 -9.47 7.09
N PRO A 143 -3.18 -8.37 7.64
CA PRO A 143 -2.48 -7.53 8.63
C PRO A 143 -2.00 -8.27 9.87
N PHE A 144 -2.64 -9.37 10.24
CA PHE A 144 -2.34 -10.19 11.43
C PHE A 144 -1.36 -11.34 11.15
N GLU A 145 -0.97 -11.55 9.90
CA GLU A 145 -0.06 -12.65 9.57
C GLU A 145 1.37 -12.35 10.02
N GLU A 146 2.12 -13.42 10.31
CA GLU A 146 3.46 -13.35 10.90
C GLU A 146 4.40 -12.41 10.14
N GLY A 147 4.43 -12.47 8.82
CA GLY A 147 5.27 -11.59 8.00
C GLY A 147 4.95 -10.11 8.15
N MET A 148 3.72 -9.76 8.54
CA MET A 148 3.35 -8.36 8.81
C MET A 148 3.73 -7.91 10.22
N ILE A 149 3.50 -8.75 11.24
CA ILE A 149 3.68 -8.35 12.65
C ILE A 149 5.06 -8.65 13.22
N SER A 150 5.81 -9.58 12.64
CA SER A 150 7.14 -9.98 13.11
C SER A 150 8.14 -8.84 13.08
N SER A 151 8.93 -8.69 14.14
CA SER A 151 10.06 -7.76 14.21
C SER A 151 11.21 -8.12 13.25
N GLU A 152 11.22 -9.33 12.73
CA GLU A 152 12.17 -9.77 11.71
C GLU A 152 11.71 -9.44 10.28
N ALA A 153 10.47 -8.96 10.11
CA ALA A 153 9.91 -8.59 8.82
C ALA A 153 9.41 -7.14 8.83
N PHE A 154 8.11 -6.89 8.58
CA PHE A 154 7.59 -5.51 8.52
C PHE A 154 7.42 -4.85 9.88
N HIS A 155 7.21 -5.61 10.96
CA HIS A 155 6.95 -5.09 12.32
C HIS A 155 5.81 -4.03 12.33
N ALA A 156 4.76 -4.31 11.55
CA ALA A 156 3.65 -3.41 11.32
C ALA A 156 2.51 -3.69 12.29
N LEU A 157 2.35 -2.83 13.28
CA LEU A 157 1.38 -2.99 14.37
C LEU A 157 0.23 -1.98 14.24
N ASN A 158 -0.89 -2.26 14.93
CA ASN A 158 -2.08 -1.41 14.95
C ASN A 158 -2.19 -0.49 16.17
N SER A 159 -1.23 -0.55 17.10
CA SER A 159 -1.26 0.27 18.31
C SER A 159 -0.43 1.54 18.14
N LYS A 160 -1.12 2.70 18.07
CA LYS A 160 -0.46 4.01 18.05
C LYS A 160 0.49 4.20 19.25
N LEU A 161 0.04 3.82 20.46
CA LEU A 161 0.84 3.94 21.68
C LEU A 161 2.13 3.12 21.64
N ILE A 162 2.08 1.89 21.10
CA ILE A 162 3.27 1.04 21.00
C ILE A 162 4.20 1.56 19.91
N THR A 163 3.66 1.87 18.75
CA THR A 163 4.49 2.32 17.60
C THR A 163 5.09 3.70 17.80
N SER A 164 4.47 4.58 18.62
CA SER A 164 5.05 5.90 18.97
C SER A 164 6.40 5.80 19.67
N LYS A 165 6.75 4.65 20.26
CA LYS A 165 8.10 4.35 20.77
C LYS A 165 9.15 4.22 19.65
N ILE A 166 8.73 4.22 18.38
CA ILE A 166 9.54 4.15 17.16
C ILE A 166 10.24 2.80 16.98
N GLN A 167 10.79 2.22 18.02
CA GLN A 167 11.56 0.97 17.99
C GLN A 167 11.43 0.20 19.31
N ARG A 168 11.80 -1.06 19.27
CA ARG A 168 12.11 -1.87 20.46
C ARG A 168 13.41 -2.63 20.25
N GLU A 169 14.00 -3.12 21.33
CA GLU A 169 15.11 -4.05 21.28
C GLU A 169 14.61 -5.49 21.24
N VAL A 170 15.18 -6.31 20.36
CA VAL A 170 14.92 -7.75 20.23
C VAL A 170 16.24 -8.44 20.07
N TYR A 171 16.63 -9.27 21.03
CA TYR A 171 17.93 -9.97 21.07
C TYR A 171 19.14 -9.03 20.84
N GLY A 172 19.14 -7.85 21.48
CA GLY A 172 20.21 -6.87 21.39
C GLY A 172 20.22 -6.01 20.12
N GLU A 173 19.26 -6.19 19.22
CA GLU A 173 19.15 -5.41 18.00
C GLU A 173 17.92 -4.49 17.98
N LYS A 174 18.10 -3.26 17.50
CA LYS A 174 17.01 -2.31 17.31
C LYS A 174 16.09 -2.77 16.19
N ARG A 175 14.79 -2.79 16.47
CA ARG A 175 13.71 -3.14 15.53
C ARG A 175 12.72 -1.99 15.46
N TYR A 176 12.70 -1.29 14.33
CA TYR A 176 11.79 -0.17 14.09
C TYR A 176 10.39 -0.68 13.78
N TYR A 177 9.39 0.07 14.24
CA TYR A 177 7.99 -0.19 13.95
C TYR A 177 7.54 0.45 12.65
N PHE A 178 6.54 -0.15 12.04
CA PHE A 178 5.54 0.52 11.23
C PHE A 178 4.21 0.53 11.99
N TYR A 179 3.40 1.54 11.71
CA TYR A 179 1.99 1.53 12.05
C TYR A 179 1.19 1.03 10.83
N ASN A 180 0.23 0.15 11.05
CA ASN A 180 -0.62 -0.40 10.00
C ASN A 180 -2.06 0.11 10.15
N PRO A 181 -2.46 1.18 9.45
CA PRO A 181 -3.83 1.70 9.49
C PRO A 181 -4.85 0.76 8.85
N THR A 182 -4.42 -0.23 8.07
CA THR A 182 -5.32 -1.18 7.38
C THR A 182 -6.16 -2.01 8.35
N TRP A 183 -5.69 -2.22 9.58
CA TRP A 183 -6.49 -2.79 10.66
C TRP A 183 -7.79 -2.04 10.92
N PHE A 184 -7.79 -0.72 10.69
CA PHE A 184 -8.99 0.10 10.83
C PHE A 184 -10.07 -0.29 9.82
N LEU A 185 -9.70 -0.62 8.59
CA LEU A 185 -10.65 -1.12 7.59
C LEU A 185 -11.27 -2.44 8.03
N TYR A 186 -10.47 -3.32 8.60
CA TYR A 186 -10.94 -4.62 9.12
C TYR A 186 -11.96 -4.45 10.25
N ALA A 187 -11.75 -3.48 11.15
CA ALA A 187 -12.61 -3.23 12.30
C ALA A 187 -13.84 -2.37 11.98
N LYS A 188 -13.74 -1.46 11.01
CA LYS A 188 -14.80 -0.52 10.63
C LYS A 188 -15.90 -1.15 9.80
N SER A 189 -15.64 -2.29 9.19
CA SER A 189 -16.57 -2.88 8.24
C SER A 189 -17.83 -3.41 8.93
N HIS A 190 -18.93 -2.68 8.81
CA HIS A 190 -20.31 -3.17 9.03
C HIS A 190 -20.93 -3.72 7.74
N ASN A 191 -20.17 -3.73 6.64
CA ASN A 191 -20.60 -4.09 5.31
C ASN A 191 -20.23 -5.55 5.01
N GLU A 192 -20.81 -6.10 3.95
CA GLU A 192 -20.50 -7.43 3.45
C GLU A 192 -19.06 -7.56 2.93
N ILE A 193 -18.43 -6.43 2.53
CA ILE A 193 -17.08 -6.38 1.98
C ILE A 193 -16.12 -5.91 3.05
N ILE A 194 -15.33 -6.85 3.54
CA ILE A 194 -14.39 -6.66 4.66
C ILE A 194 -12.93 -6.85 4.26
N GLY A 195 -12.64 -6.90 2.96
CA GLY A 195 -11.30 -7.10 2.43
C GLY A 195 -11.15 -6.57 1.01
N SER A 196 -9.94 -6.53 0.53
CA SER A 196 -9.63 -6.13 -0.84
C SER A 196 -9.60 -7.30 -1.82
N TYR A 197 -9.48 -8.52 -1.32
CA TYR A 197 -9.38 -9.75 -2.12
C TYR A 197 -10.31 -10.83 -1.57
N TYR A 198 -11.04 -11.51 -2.46
CA TYR A 198 -11.94 -12.61 -2.09
C TYR A 198 -11.41 -13.93 -2.65
N TYR A 199 -11.27 -14.92 -1.76
CA TYR A 199 -10.87 -16.26 -2.14
C TYR A 199 -11.70 -17.30 -1.38
N ASN A 200 -12.20 -18.29 -2.10
CA ASN A 200 -12.93 -19.40 -1.53
C ASN A 200 -12.17 -20.70 -1.82
N SER A 201 -11.72 -21.38 -0.77
CA SER A 201 -11.07 -22.68 -0.87
C SER A 201 -11.82 -23.73 -0.04
N SER A 202 -11.51 -24.98 -0.29
CA SER A 202 -11.99 -26.12 0.51
C SER A 202 -11.14 -26.39 1.76
N ASP A 203 -10.18 -25.51 2.08
CA ASP A 203 -9.30 -25.66 3.24
C ASP A 203 -10.06 -25.47 4.55
N PHE A 204 -9.58 -26.09 5.62
CA PHE A 204 -10.15 -25.94 6.97
C PHE A 204 -10.14 -24.50 7.48
N ILE A 205 -9.15 -23.68 7.03
CA ILE A 205 -9.05 -22.26 7.36
C ILE A 205 -9.29 -21.47 6.09
N ASN A 206 -10.45 -20.83 6.02
CA ASN A 206 -10.83 -19.97 4.92
C ASN A 206 -11.50 -18.71 5.47
N LEU A 207 -10.84 -17.56 5.26
CA LEU A 207 -11.37 -16.26 5.68
C LEU A 207 -12.36 -15.67 4.68
N PHE A 208 -12.44 -16.24 3.47
CA PHE A 208 -13.14 -15.72 2.30
C PHE A 208 -12.61 -14.36 1.87
N TRP A 209 -12.77 -13.34 2.69
CA TRP A 209 -12.22 -12.02 2.48
C TRP A 209 -10.83 -11.87 3.10
N ASN A 210 -9.90 -11.36 2.31
CA ASN A 210 -8.53 -11.09 2.72
C ASN A 210 -8.20 -9.61 2.48
N MET A 211 -7.42 -9.02 3.36
CA MET A 211 -6.93 -7.65 3.26
C MET A 211 -5.47 -7.67 2.79
N PHE A 212 -5.25 -8.03 1.52
CA PHE A 212 -3.91 -8.15 0.94
C PHE A 212 -3.35 -6.80 0.48
N ASP A 213 -4.22 -5.91 0.05
CA ASP A 213 -3.86 -4.56 -0.36
C ASP A 213 -3.84 -3.66 0.86
N GLN A 214 -2.65 -3.22 1.26
CA GLN A 214 -2.44 -2.52 2.53
C GLN A 214 -1.62 -1.25 2.34
N VAL A 215 -1.66 -0.40 3.35
CA VAL A 215 -0.71 0.68 3.58
C VAL A 215 -0.13 0.53 4.98
N ILE A 216 1.20 0.60 5.10
CA ILE A 216 1.89 0.71 6.38
C ILE A 216 2.75 1.98 6.38
N ILE A 217 2.83 2.65 7.50
CA ILE A 217 3.46 3.96 7.60
C ILE A 217 4.42 4.02 8.79
N SER A 218 5.46 4.83 8.66
CA SER A 218 6.31 5.12 9.81
C SER A 218 5.51 5.82 10.93
N PRO A 219 5.85 5.60 12.20
CA PRO A 219 5.06 6.09 13.34
C PRO A 219 4.84 7.60 13.36
N ASP A 220 5.79 8.38 12.85
CA ASP A 220 5.72 9.84 12.77
C ASP A 220 4.66 10.36 11.76
N LEU A 221 4.10 9.49 10.93
CA LEU A 221 3.07 9.82 9.95
C LEU A 221 1.65 9.49 10.41
N VAL A 222 1.48 8.91 11.59
CA VAL A 222 0.15 8.46 12.05
C VAL A 222 -0.83 9.62 12.18
N ASP A 223 -0.39 10.78 12.68
CA ASP A 223 -1.23 11.97 12.83
C ASP A 223 -1.51 12.68 11.49
N ASN A 224 -0.72 12.41 10.47
CA ASN A 224 -0.96 12.90 9.12
C ASN A 224 -1.95 12.02 8.33
N PHE A 225 -2.16 10.78 8.77
CA PHE A 225 -3.03 9.83 8.07
C PHE A 225 -4.51 10.15 8.33
N ASN A 226 -5.29 10.30 7.26
CA ASN A 226 -6.73 10.57 7.36
C ASN A 226 -7.53 9.26 7.44
N PHE A 227 -7.85 8.82 8.65
CA PHE A 227 -8.62 7.60 8.89
C PHE A 227 -10.07 7.69 8.40
N ASP A 228 -10.67 8.87 8.36
CA ASP A 228 -12.08 9.04 7.98
C ASP A 228 -12.30 8.79 6.49
N THR A 229 -11.31 9.11 5.67
CA THR A 229 -11.38 8.91 4.22
C THR A 229 -10.85 7.56 3.77
N PHE A 230 -10.15 6.80 4.64
CA PHE A 230 -9.57 5.50 4.30
C PHE A 230 -10.67 4.47 4.02
N LYS A 231 -10.65 3.90 2.81
CA LYS A 231 -11.70 3.00 2.32
C LYS A 231 -11.24 2.04 1.23
N ILE A 232 -11.96 0.93 1.10
CA ILE A 232 -12.01 0.10 -0.10
C ILE A 232 -13.03 0.74 -1.05
N ILE A 233 -12.71 0.83 -2.34
CA ILE A 233 -13.63 1.36 -3.35
C ILE A 233 -14.34 0.18 -4.01
N GLU A 234 -15.64 0.08 -3.77
CA GLU A 234 -16.51 -0.97 -4.30
C GLU A 234 -17.18 -0.59 -5.60
N LYS A 235 -17.33 0.72 -5.83
CA LYS A 235 -18.04 1.28 -6.99
C LYS A 235 -17.62 2.71 -7.28
N THR A 236 -17.89 3.14 -8.50
CA THR A 236 -17.94 4.54 -8.93
C THR A 236 -19.39 4.94 -9.21
N ARG A 237 -19.60 6.13 -9.72
CA ARG A 237 -20.94 6.57 -10.16
C ARG A 237 -21.49 5.70 -11.28
N LEU A 238 -20.63 5.18 -12.15
CA LEU A 238 -21.01 4.44 -13.35
C LEU A 238 -20.77 2.94 -13.26
N ARG A 239 -19.94 2.47 -12.35
CA ARG A 239 -19.47 1.08 -12.30
C ARG A 239 -19.58 0.49 -10.91
N ASN A 240 -19.93 -0.80 -10.85
CA ASN A 240 -19.86 -1.59 -9.61
C ASN A 240 -18.81 -2.67 -9.76
N PHE A 241 -17.80 -2.65 -8.89
CA PHE A 241 -16.66 -3.60 -8.93
C PHE A 241 -16.97 -4.92 -8.26
N CYS A 242 -18.13 -5.02 -7.60
CA CYS A 242 -18.60 -6.22 -6.93
C CYS A 242 -19.79 -6.84 -7.66
N LYS A 243 -19.86 -8.16 -7.64
CA LYS A 243 -20.99 -8.95 -8.13
C LYS A 243 -21.21 -10.13 -7.18
N ASN A 244 -22.45 -10.31 -6.70
CA ASN A 244 -22.79 -11.36 -5.75
C ASN A 244 -21.91 -11.33 -4.48
N GLY A 245 -21.70 -10.14 -3.90
CA GLY A 245 -20.96 -9.96 -2.66
C GLY A 245 -19.46 -10.24 -2.75
N LYS A 246 -18.85 -10.23 -3.93
CA LYS A 246 -17.40 -10.43 -4.15
C LYS A 246 -16.89 -9.63 -5.35
N PRO A 247 -15.56 -9.44 -5.51
CA PRO A 247 -15.00 -8.74 -6.65
C PRO A 247 -15.46 -9.38 -7.97
N ASN A 248 -15.83 -8.54 -8.94
CA ASN A 248 -16.22 -8.99 -10.28
C ASN A 248 -14.96 -9.17 -11.12
N GLU A 249 -14.25 -10.25 -10.86
CA GLU A 249 -12.99 -10.58 -11.53
C GLU A 249 -13.11 -10.81 -13.04
N VAL A 250 -14.33 -11.07 -13.55
CA VAL A 250 -14.53 -11.23 -14.99
C VAL A 250 -14.39 -9.88 -15.70
N THR A 251 -15.03 -8.84 -15.19
CA THR A 251 -15.04 -7.51 -15.79
C THR A 251 -13.89 -6.62 -15.31
N TYR A 252 -13.53 -6.71 -14.03
CA TYR A 252 -12.52 -5.88 -13.39
C TYR A 252 -11.37 -6.75 -12.86
N SER A 253 -10.99 -6.58 -11.62
CA SER A 253 -9.97 -7.36 -10.95
C SER A 253 -10.58 -8.26 -9.88
N ASP A 254 -9.85 -9.29 -9.45
CA ASP A 254 -10.13 -10.05 -8.23
C ASP A 254 -9.74 -9.29 -6.94
N HIS A 255 -9.06 -8.15 -7.10
CA HIS A 255 -8.81 -7.18 -6.04
C HIS A 255 -9.72 -5.96 -6.18
N LEU A 256 -10.04 -5.33 -5.05
CA LEU A 256 -10.71 -4.03 -4.99
C LEU A 256 -9.69 -2.93 -4.69
N PRO A 257 -9.85 -1.73 -5.28
CA PRO A 257 -8.93 -0.63 -5.03
C PRO A 257 -9.04 -0.11 -3.60
N ILE A 258 -7.91 0.31 -3.02
CA ILE A 258 -7.87 1.02 -1.74
C ILE A 258 -7.54 2.50 -1.96
N PHE A 259 -8.23 3.36 -1.25
CA PHE A 259 -8.01 4.80 -1.22
C PHE A 259 -7.57 5.24 0.17
N PHE A 260 -6.52 6.05 0.23
CA PHE A 260 -6.04 6.64 1.48
C PHE A 260 -5.49 8.05 1.27
N GLU A 261 -5.44 8.84 2.34
CA GLU A 261 -5.08 10.24 2.28
C GLU A 261 -4.16 10.64 3.44
N PHE A 262 -3.22 11.56 3.13
CA PHE A 262 -2.36 12.21 4.12
C PHE A 262 -2.54 13.72 4.11
N ASN A 263 -2.57 14.32 5.30
CA ASN A 263 -2.55 15.76 5.54
C ASN A 263 -1.13 16.17 5.96
N PHE A 264 -0.25 16.45 4.99
CA PHE A 264 1.14 16.82 5.27
C PHE A 264 1.33 18.23 5.87
N ASN A 265 0.30 19.06 5.88
CA ASN A 265 0.35 20.43 6.41
C ASN A 265 0.17 20.52 7.94
N ILE A 266 0.00 19.40 8.63
CA ILE A 266 -0.02 19.37 10.08
C ILE A 266 1.44 19.51 10.53
N ARG A 267 1.87 20.76 10.81
CA ARG A 267 3.13 21.01 11.51
C ARG A 267 3.11 20.25 12.82
N GLU A 268 4.22 19.58 13.15
CA GLU A 268 4.46 19.05 14.50
C GLU A 268 4.30 20.21 15.48
N GLU A 269 3.10 20.44 16.02
CA GLU A 269 2.95 21.22 17.23
C GLU A 269 3.64 20.42 18.33
N LYS A 270 4.71 21.00 18.79
CA LYS A 270 5.65 20.54 19.79
C LYS A 270 5.00 19.67 20.85
N ASN A 271 5.41 18.43 20.98
CA ASN A 271 5.36 17.69 22.22
C ASN A 271 6.28 18.36 23.24
N ASN A 272 5.84 19.49 23.78
CA ASN A 272 6.33 20.04 25.04
C ASN A 272 5.36 19.61 26.14
N GLY A 273 5.75 18.59 26.87
CA GLY A 273 5.23 18.31 28.20
C GLY A 273 4.12 17.28 28.25
N LEU A 274 4.52 16.04 28.42
CA LEU A 274 3.91 15.11 29.38
C LEU A 274 5.04 14.21 29.86
N GLU A 275 5.70 14.66 30.91
CA GLU A 275 6.42 13.77 31.81
C GLU A 275 5.38 12.92 32.54
N PHE A 276 5.48 11.59 32.38
CA PHE A 276 4.93 10.59 33.30
C PHE A 276 5.99 9.55 33.59
#